data_da6eb8eeb76f0ddd8fee670764e799b9
#
_entry.id   da6eb8eeb76f0ddd8fee670764e799b9
#
_cell.length_a   1.000
_cell.length_b   1.000
_cell.length_c   1.000
_cell.angle_alpha   90.00
_cell.angle_beta   90.00
_cell.angle_gamma   90.00
#
_symmetry.space_group_name_H-M   'P 1'
#
loop_
_entity.id
_entity.type
_entity.pdbx_description
1 polymer ?
#
loop_
_entity_poly.entity_id
_entity_poly.type
_entity_poly.pdbx_seq_one_letter_code
_entity_poly.pdbx_strand_id
1 'polypeptide(L)'
;VPEFRFLHQHLQQLPADVREWRNRLAAYLANPHTADLPLLELAAQIRLSPVELLAVTLAAAVETDVTVGRAVARLQTPIGGSRPTLALLAASVGTLFSEAGVDAIDALVTGNAVQSGLLNVLDEGAPLAERSVGVPVPICLALGGHDSVWPGLVIGLEPTHQVPLPPSFLTESSRQAAGLGAGAQRVLVLRSASSGEGRTVASEIASRLERQALFIDADKLAAPGSKPAVALAGLGPWMLLRELLPVFCYELGPGDRRVLPSLRYYNGPVLVLCSEDGTIEAGGETPLSWKLGVPAPEERQQLWQTALRSQALAAKLAFQHRHGSGRIAYLSRLAQHHSLIAGRSQPSLQDVIAASMVSEGTGLAGLAQHLPEPIPDEAVVMTATLREELDRLLRRCRTRDQLVSGLGASAVARYKPGVRALFVGPSGTGKTLAAGWLATRLGMPLYRVDLAAVTSKYVGETEKNLAQLLARAEHDEIILLFDEADSLFAKRTDVREANDRFANAQTNYLLQRIENFEGIAILTSNNRSRFDSAFARRLDMIVDFPPPRPEERRALWLSHLGRHALAATEINQLARAELCGGDIRNAVLAASVPAHDEQRSISYDDVLAALAAEFRKLGREMPSDLTRKS
;
A
#
# COMPACT_ATOMS: atom_id res chain seq x y z
N VAL A 1 30.96 -11.70 -23.75
CA VAL A 1 31.75 -12.13 -22.61
C VAL A 1 33.02 -11.44 -22.73
N PRO A 2 33.49 -10.83 -21.70
CA PRO A 2 34.91 -10.64 -21.62
C PRO A 2 35.49 -12.05 -21.65
N GLU A 3 35.97 -12.44 -22.82
CA GLU A 3 37.02 -13.41 -22.88
C GLU A 3 37.98 -12.93 -21.82
N PHE A 4 38.23 -13.75 -20.78
CA PHE A 4 39.28 -13.42 -19.84
C PHE A 4 40.52 -13.12 -20.70
N ARG A 5 40.84 -11.85 -20.90
CA ARG A 5 41.74 -11.42 -21.95
C ARG A 5 43.15 -11.98 -21.75
N PHE A 6 43.45 -12.40 -20.53
CA PHE A 6 44.64 -13.20 -20.27
C PHE A 6 44.68 -14.45 -21.14
N LEU A 7 43.60 -15.22 -21.22
CA LEU A 7 43.55 -16.45 -22.03
C LEU A 7 43.69 -16.12 -23.51
N HIS A 8 42.99 -15.07 -23.98
CA HIS A 8 43.07 -14.65 -25.38
C HIS A 8 44.48 -14.18 -25.76
N GLN A 9 45.18 -13.42 -24.91
CA GLN A 9 46.53 -12.91 -25.14
C GLN A 9 47.59 -14.00 -25.07
N HIS A 10 47.37 -15.06 -24.29
CA HIS A 10 48.39 -16.07 -24.02
C HIS A 10 48.12 -17.44 -24.67
N LEU A 11 46.92 -17.68 -25.23
CA LEU A 11 46.60 -18.92 -25.97
C LEU A 11 47.46 -19.14 -27.22
N GLN A 12 47.97 -18.07 -27.83
CA GLN A 12 48.84 -18.15 -29.01
C GLN A 12 50.30 -18.54 -28.68
N GLN A 13 50.68 -18.45 -27.42
CA GLN A 13 52.02 -18.80 -26.93
C GLN A 13 51.89 -19.58 -25.62
N LEU A 14 51.45 -20.84 -25.73
CA LEU A 14 51.35 -21.74 -24.57
C LEU A 14 52.74 -21.94 -23.96
N PRO A 15 52.94 -21.65 -22.66
CA PRO A 15 54.17 -21.92 -21.97
C PRO A 15 54.46 -23.44 -21.94
N ALA A 16 55.69 -23.82 -22.05
CA ALA A 16 56.10 -25.22 -21.97
C ALA A 16 56.02 -25.80 -20.55
N ASP A 17 55.91 -24.95 -19.52
CA ASP A 17 55.90 -25.34 -18.11
C ASP A 17 54.73 -24.68 -17.37
N VAL A 18 54.08 -25.45 -16.48
CA VAL A 18 53.02 -25.02 -15.58
C VAL A 18 53.43 -23.85 -14.66
N ARG A 19 54.71 -23.81 -14.23
CA ARG A 19 55.23 -22.71 -13.41
C ARG A 19 55.27 -21.39 -14.17
N GLU A 20 55.67 -21.42 -15.42
CA GLU A 20 55.70 -20.22 -16.28
C GLU A 20 54.26 -19.69 -16.48
N TRP A 21 53.29 -20.58 -16.65
CA TRP A 21 51.88 -20.23 -16.81
C TRP A 21 51.34 -19.55 -15.55
N ARG A 22 51.61 -20.09 -14.35
CA ARG A 22 51.24 -19.49 -13.08
C ARG A 22 51.86 -18.11 -12.88
N ASN A 23 53.16 -17.96 -13.23
CA ASN A 23 53.86 -16.67 -13.12
C ASN A 23 53.25 -15.62 -14.06
N ARG A 24 52.92 -16.01 -15.28
CA ARG A 24 52.23 -15.11 -16.23
C ARG A 24 50.82 -14.73 -15.74
N LEU A 25 50.04 -15.67 -15.20
CA LEU A 25 48.75 -15.39 -14.62
C LEU A 25 48.87 -14.43 -13.43
N ALA A 26 49.81 -14.67 -12.52
CA ALA A 26 50.06 -13.79 -11.38
C ALA A 26 50.48 -12.38 -11.81
N ALA A 27 51.34 -12.26 -12.82
CA ALA A 27 51.74 -10.98 -13.39
C ALA A 27 50.56 -10.25 -14.04
N TYR A 28 49.68 -10.96 -14.72
CA TYR A 28 48.45 -10.41 -15.31
C TYR A 28 47.47 -9.91 -14.24
N LEU A 29 47.26 -10.70 -13.20
CA LEU A 29 46.34 -10.34 -12.09
C LEU A 29 46.83 -9.10 -11.31
N ALA A 30 48.17 -8.80 -11.35
CA ALA A 30 48.71 -7.59 -10.75
C ALA A 30 48.40 -6.33 -11.59
N ASN A 31 48.21 -6.47 -12.91
CA ASN A 31 47.87 -5.37 -13.81
C ASN A 31 46.89 -5.84 -14.91
N PRO A 32 45.62 -6.11 -14.55
CA PRO A 32 44.68 -6.71 -15.47
C PRO A 32 44.15 -5.70 -16.50
N HIS A 33 43.64 -6.23 -17.60
CA HIS A 33 42.92 -5.40 -18.57
C HIS A 33 41.59 -4.89 -17.99
N THR A 34 41.21 -3.67 -18.34
CA THR A 34 40.01 -3.00 -17.82
C THR A 34 38.72 -3.81 -18.03
N ALA A 35 38.61 -4.59 -19.10
CA ALA A 35 37.48 -5.45 -19.38
C ALA A 35 37.32 -6.62 -18.40
N ASP A 36 38.40 -7.04 -17.71
CA ASP A 36 38.37 -8.15 -16.75
C ASP A 36 38.17 -7.67 -15.31
N LEU A 37 38.25 -6.35 -15.05
CA LEU A 37 38.07 -5.78 -13.71
C LEU A 37 36.79 -6.20 -13.05
N PRO A 38 35.59 -6.15 -13.69
CA PRO A 38 34.35 -6.55 -13.04
C PRO A 38 34.35 -8.01 -12.54
N LEU A 39 34.94 -8.92 -13.33
CA LEU A 39 35.06 -10.33 -12.94
C LEU A 39 36.05 -10.49 -11.78
N LEU A 40 37.18 -9.78 -11.81
CA LEU A 40 38.21 -9.88 -10.78
C LEU A 40 37.78 -9.24 -9.46
N GLU A 41 37.08 -8.13 -9.51
CA GLU A 41 36.47 -7.49 -8.34
C GLU A 41 35.39 -8.42 -7.72
N LEU A 42 34.54 -9.01 -8.55
CA LEU A 42 33.58 -10.00 -8.10
C LEU A 42 34.28 -11.21 -7.46
N ALA A 43 35.33 -11.74 -8.11
CA ALA A 43 36.11 -12.86 -7.61
C ALA A 43 36.76 -12.57 -6.25
N ALA A 44 37.27 -11.36 -6.05
CA ALA A 44 37.84 -10.91 -4.79
C ALA A 44 36.75 -10.81 -3.67
N GLN A 45 35.60 -10.23 -3.99
CA GLN A 45 34.46 -10.09 -3.03
C GLN A 45 33.90 -11.44 -2.60
N ILE A 46 33.78 -12.39 -3.54
CA ILE A 46 33.26 -13.74 -3.29
C ILE A 46 34.35 -14.66 -2.74
N ARG A 47 35.63 -14.25 -2.85
CA ARG A 47 36.82 -15.03 -2.48
C ARG A 47 36.94 -16.31 -3.32
N LEU A 48 36.85 -16.17 -4.64
CA LEU A 48 37.06 -17.31 -5.54
C LEU A 48 38.51 -17.78 -5.50
N SER A 49 38.72 -19.09 -5.49
CA SER A 49 40.03 -19.68 -5.76
C SER A 49 40.41 -19.50 -7.25
N PRO A 50 41.69 -19.60 -7.60
CA PRO A 50 42.10 -19.53 -9.01
C PRO A 50 41.43 -20.60 -9.88
N VAL A 51 41.18 -21.78 -9.33
CA VAL A 51 40.47 -22.88 -10.03
C VAL A 51 39.01 -22.48 -10.33
N GLU A 52 38.32 -21.90 -9.35
CA GLU A 52 36.93 -21.44 -9.53
C GLU A 52 36.86 -20.27 -10.52
N LEU A 53 37.82 -19.31 -10.44
CA LEU A 53 37.86 -18.17 -11.35
C LEU A 53 37.99 -18.62 -12.82
N LEU A 54 38.91 -19.55 -13.10
CA LEU A 54 39.07 -20.08 -14.46
C LEU A 54 37.91 -20.93 -14.92
N ALA A 55 37.29 -21.72 -14.02
CA ALA A 55 36.10 -22.49 -14.32
C ALA A 55 34.91 -21.59 -14.67
N VAL A 56 34.66 -20.54 -13.88
CA VAL A 56 33.64 -19.53 -14.17
C VAL A 56 33.90 -18.85 -15.51
N THR A 57 35.12 -18.47 -15.77
CA THR A 57 35.51 -17.84 -17.04
C THR A 57 35.22 -18.73 -18.23
N LEU A 58 35.64 -20.01 -18.18
CA LEU A 58 35.39 -20.96 -19.27
C LEU A 58 33.89 -21.25 -19.43
N ALA A 59 33.16 -21.46 -18.33
CA ALA A 59 31.74 -21.70 -18.38
C ALA A 59 30.96 -20.51 -18.94
N ALA A 60 31.36 -19.28 -18.59
CA ALA A 60 30.74 -18.06 -19.14
C ALA A 60 31.09 -17.87 -20.64
N ALA A 61 32.31 -18.15 -21.04
CA ALA A 61 32.73 -18.06 -22.43
C ALA A 61 31.97 -19.02 -23.34
N VAL A 62 31.69 -20.22 -22.87
CA VAL A 62 30.89 -21.23 -23.61
C VAL A 62 29.44 -20.76 -23.86
N GLU A 63 28.85 -20.01 -22.94
CA GLU A 63 27.46 -19.51 -23.09
C GLU A 63 27.36 -18.37 -24.14
N THR A 64 28.47 -17.72 -24.46
CA THR A 64 28.50 -16.53 -25.31
C THR A 64 29.26 -16.70 -26.63
N ASP A 65 30.17 -17.68 -26.72
CA ASP A 65 30.96 -17.99 -27.94
C ASP A 65 30.76 -19.44 -28.37
N VAL A 66 30.12 -19.60 -29.55
CA VAL A 66 29.88 -20.92 -30.17
C VAL A 66 31.16 -21.65 -30.47
N THR A 67 32.27 -20.95 -30.78
CA THR A 67 33.55 -21.57 -31.12
C THR A 67 34.19 -22.21 -29.90
N VAL A 68 34.11 -21.54 -28.74
CA VAL A 68 34.54 -22.10 -27.45
C VAL A 68 33.71 -23.34 -27.08
N GLY A 69 32.38 -23.26 -27.21
CA GLY A 69 31.52 -24.42 -26.94
C GLY A 69 31.84 -25.63 -27.84
N ARG A 70 32.10 -25.40 -29.12
CA ARG A 70 32.53 -26.47 -30.06
C ARG A 70 33.89 -27.06 -29.72
N ALA A 71 34.82 -26.23 -29.26
CA ALA A 71 36.13 -26.70 -28.80
C ALA A 71 36.03 -27.59 -27.56
N VAL A 72 35.23 -27.14 -26.57
CA VAL A 72 34.90 -27.91 -25.35
C VAL A 72 34.26 -29.27 -25.72
N ALA A 73 33.29 -29.26 -26.63
CA ALA A 73 32.64 -30.51 -27.08
C ALA A 73 33.62 -31.52 -27.69
N ARG A 74 34.60 -31.05 -28.46
CA ARG A 74 35.66 -31.91 -29.02
C ARG A 74 36.58 -32.51 -27.95
N LEU A 75 36.93 -31.71 -26.94
CA LEU A 75 37.78 -32.17 -25.84
C LEU A 75 37.06 -33.19 -24.94
N GLN A 76 35.75 -33.18 -24.94
CA GLN A 76 34.91 -34.12 -24.13
C GLN A 76 34.42 -35.32 -24.92
N THR A 77 34.94 -35.60 -26.10
CA THR A 77 34.55 -36.81 -26.87
C THR A 77 34.91 -38.09 -26.07
N PRO A 78 34.01 -39.06 -25.94
CA PRO A 78 32.76 -39.28 -26.68
C PRO A 78 31.49 -38.66 -26.05
N ILE A 79 31.52 -38.05 -24.88
CA ILE A 79 30.36 -37.49 -24.17
C ILE A 79 29.78 -36.28 -24.97
N GLY A 80 30.59 -35.45 -25.54
CA GLY A 80 30.22 -34.52 -26.61
C GLY A 80 29.40 -33.28 -26.22
N GLY A 81 29.29 -32.91 -24.95
CA GLY A 81 28.57 -31.72 -24.49
C GLY A 81 29.39 -30.43 -24.73
N SER A 82 28.71 -29.30 -25.05
CA SER A 82 29.39 -28.00 -25.23
C SER A 82 29.75 -27.30 -23.92
N ARG A 83 29.08 -27.64 -22.81
CA ARG A 83 29.43 -27.12 -21.48
C ARG A 83 30.57 -27.92 -20.87
N PRO A 84 31.50 -27.30 -20.14
CA PRO A 84 32.61 -28.02 -19.51
C PRO A 84 32.07 -28.94 -18.40
N THR A 85 32.55 -30.19 -18.36
CA THR A 85 32.30 -31.12 -17.27
C THR A 85 33.27 -30.92 -16.12
N LEU A 86 32.90 -31.39 -14.93
CA LEU A 86 33.81 -31.39 -13.77
C LEU A 86 35.10 -32.16 -14.05
N ALA A 87 35.04 -33.28 -14.79
CA ALA A 87 36.22 -34.02 -15.18
C ALA A 87 37.16 -33.20 -16.09
N LEU A 88 36.61 -32.52 -17.09
CA LEU A 88 37.41 -31.66 -17.97
C LEU A 88 38.12 -30.51 -17.20
N LEU A 89 37.36 -29.86 -16.30
CA LEU A 89 37.90 -28.78 -15.46
C LEU A 89 38.97 -29.28 -14.49
N ALA A 90 38.74 -30.42 -13.85
CA ALA A 90 39.75 -31.06 -12.97
C ALA A 90 41.01 -31.45 -13.71
N ALA A 91 40.88 -32.04 -14.90
CA ALA A 91 42.03 -32.47 -15.71
C ALA A 91 42.79 -31.31 -16.30
N SER A 92 42.14 -30.18 -16.63
CA SER A 92 42.80 -29.01 -17.24
C SER A 92 43.20 -27.95 -16.20
N VAL A 93 42.20 -27.30 -15.58
CA VAL A 93 42.43 -26.21 -14.63
C VAL A 93 42.99 -26.73 -13.31
N GLY A 94 42.48 -27.88 -12.81
CA GLY A 94 42.94 -28.50 -11.57
C GLY A 94 44.43 -28.83 -11.59
N THR A 95 44.94 -29.37 -12.69
CA THR A 95 46.35 -29.73 -12.82
C THR A 95 47.28 -28.51 -12.75
N LEU A 96 46.82 -27.33 -13.16
CA LEU A 96 47.58 -26.07 -13.04
C LEU A 96 47.84 -25.68 -11.58
N PHE A 97 47.04 -26.14 -10.64
CA PHE A 97 47.08 -25.77 -9.22
C PHE A 97 47.23 -26.96 -8.27
N SER A 98 47.52 -28.16 -8.78
CA SER A 98 47.59 -29.40 -8.03
C SER A 98 48.64 -29.42 -6.89
N GLU A 99 49.68 -28.59 -6.94
CA GLU A 99 50.66 -28.49 -5.86
C GLU A 99 50.10 -27.89 -4.57
N ALA A 100 48.90 -27.30 -4.60
CA ALA A 100 48.22 -26.74 -3.42
C ALA A 100 47.44 -27.80 -2.59
N GLY A 101 47.46 -29.09 -3.00
CA GLY A 101 46.75 -30.16 -2.30
C GLY A 101 45.22 -30.08 -2.30
N VAL A 102 44.67 -29.22 -3.16
CA VAL A 102 43.22 -28.99 -3.27
C VAL A 102 42.68 -29.97 -4.31
N ASP A 103 41.72 -30.82 -3.93
CA ASP A 103 40.92 -31.58 -4.88
C ASP A 103 40.09 -30.58 -5.73
N ALA A 104 40.43 -30.48 -7.03
CA ALA A 104 39.74 -29.54 -7.92
C ALA A 104 38.26 -29.80 -8.05
N ILE A 105 37.85 -31.07 -7.95
CA ILE A 105 36.39 -31.42 -7.99
C ILE A 105 35.71 -30.92 -6.70
N ASP A 106 36.35 -31.10 -5.55
CA ASP A 106 35.80 -30.61 -4.28
C ASP A 106 35.64 -29.09 -4.32
N ALA A 107 36.68 -28.36 -4.75
CA ALA A 107 36.62 -26.89 -4.90
C ALA A 107 35.51 -26.42 -5.87
N LEU A 108 35.26 -27.16 -6.95
CA LEU A 108 34.26 -26.84 -7.95
C LEU A 108 32.83 -27.22 -7.52
N VAL A 109 32.65 -28.10 -6.54
CA VAL A 109 31.34 -28.54 -6.05
C VAL A 109 30.94 -27.86 -4.76
N THR A 110 31.88 -27.65 -3.84
CA THR A 110 31.64 -27.05 -2.51
C THR A 110 32.13 -25.62 -2.37
N GLY A 111 32.85 -25.11 -3.37
CA GLY A 111 33.49 -23.82 -3.36
C GLY A 111 32.51 -22.62 -3.44
N ASN A 112 33.09 -21.43 -3.28
CA ASN A 112 32.31 -20.19 -3.25
C ASN A 112 31.59 -19.88 -4.56
N ALA A 113 32.10 -20.31 -5.71
CA ALA A 113 31.44 -20.13 -7.00
C ALA A 113 30.08 -20.84 -7.04
N VAL A 114 30.00 -22.09 -6.54
CA VAL A 114 28.74 -22.83 -6.47
C VAL A 114 27.88 -22.35 -5.33
N GLN A 115 28.45 -22.07 -4.16
CA GLN A 115 27.67 -21.58 -3.02
C GLN A 115 27.04 -20.20 -3.27
N SER A 116 27.64 -19.36 -4.08
CA SER A 116 27.09 -18.07 -4.49
C SER A 116 26.08 -18.19 -5.64
N GLY A 117 26.00 -19.34 -6.31
CA GLY A 117 25.22 -19.53 -7.53
C GLY A 117 25.83 -18.87 -8.77
N LEU A 118 27.07 -18.43 -8.69
CA LEU A 118 27.85 -17.94 -9.84
C LEU A 118 28.14 -19.11 -10.82
N LEU A 119 28.37 -20.31 -10.28
CA LEU A 119 28.55 -21.54 -11.04
C LEU A 119 27.48 -22.53 -10.61
N ASN A 120 26.75 -23.11 -11.54
CA ASN A 120 25.75 -24.12 -11.29
C ASN A 120 26.24 -25.47 -11.80
N VAL A 121 26.16 -26.52 -10.97
CA VAL A 121 26.36 -27.90 -11.39
C VAL A 121 25.05 -28.41 -11.95
N LEU A 122 25.07 -28.82 -13.21
CA LEU A 122 23.93 -29.27 -14.00
C LEU A 122 23.93 -30.80 -14.10
N ASP A 123 22.87 -31.36 -14.72
CA ASP A 123 22.77 -32.79 -15.03
C ASP A 123 22.85 -33.69 -13.79
N GLU A 124 22.02 -33.44 -12.78
CA GLU A 124 22.01 -34.16 -11.49
C GLU A 124 21.91 -35.70 -11.61
N GLY A 125 21.37 -36.22 -12.72
CA GLY A 125 21.27 -37.65 -13.00
C GLY A 125 22.56 -38.28 -13.49
N ALA A 126 23.55 -37.50 -13.89
CA ALA A 126 24.86 -38.00 -14.37
C ALA A 126 25.82 -38.25 -13.19
N PRO A 127 26.82 -39.19 -13.38
CA PRO A 127 27.92 -39.30 -12.44
C PRO A 127 28.62 -37.97 -12.19
N LEU A 128 29.10 -37.73 -10.96
CA LEU A 128 29.63 -36.42 -10.56
C LEU A 128 30.68 -35.87 -11.54
N ALA A 129 31.62 -36.67 -11.98
CA ALA A 129 32.67 -36.25 -12.90
C ALA A 129 32.15 -35.81 -14.29
N GLU A 130 31.02 -36.39 -14.73
CA GLU A 130 30.39 -36.10 -16.03
C GLU A 130 29.39 -34.97 -15.98
N ARG A 131 29.06 -34.46 -14.78
CA ARG A 131 28.16 -33.33 -14.63
C ARG A 131 28.78 -32.10 -15.26
N SER A 132 27.99 -31.39 -16.06
CA SER A 132 28.39 -30.14 -16.66
C SER A 132 28.22 -28.97 -15.69
N VAL A 133 28.97 -27.90 -15.92
CA VAL A 133 28.82 -26.65 -15.18
C VAL A 133 28.43 -25.50 -16.10
N GLY A 134 27.67 -24.54 -15.58
CA GLY A 134 27.24 -23.38 -16.34
C GLY A 134 27.09 -22.15 -15.45
N VAL A 135 27.22 -20.98 -16.06
CA VAL A 135 26.97 -19.68 -15.42
C VAL A 135 25.57 -19.21 -15.82
N PRO A 136 24.75 -18.68 -14.91
CA PRO A 136 23.45 -18.11 -15.26
C PRO A 136 23.55 -17.05 -16.35
N VAL A 137 22.66 -17.11 -17.34
CA VAL A 137 22.67 -16.18 -18.50
C VAL A 137 22.68 -14.70 -18.10
N PRO A 138 21.91 -14.23 -17.10
CA PRO A 138 21.99 -12.83 -16.67
C PRO A 138 23.38 -12.40 -16.18
N ILE A 139 24.10 -13.33 -15.54
CA ILE A 139 25.48 -13.07 -15.08
C ILE A 139 26.44 -13.04 -16.28
N CYS A 140 26.31 -13.96 -17.23
CA CYS A 140 27.13 -13.93 -18.45
C CYS A 140 27.00 -12.62 -19.21
N LEU A 141 25.76 -12.11 -19.37
CA LEU A 141 25.50 -10.82 -20.00
C LEU A 141 26.10 -9.65 -19.22
N ALA A 142 25.95 -9.66 -17.88
CA ALA A 142 26.52 -8.62 -17.01
C ALA A 142 28.06 -8.61 -17.07
N LEU A 143 28.72 -9.78 -17.07
CA LEU A 143 30.15 -9.89 -17.27
C LEU A 143 30.62 -9.33 -18.63
N GLY A 144 29.75 -9.45 -19.66
CA GLY A 144 29.97 -8.86 -20.98
C GLY A 144 29.74 -7.34 -21.06
N GLY A 145 29.34 -6.70 -19.97
CA GLY A 145 28.98 -5.29 -19.97
C GLY A 145 27.60 -5.02 -20.61
N HIS A 146 26.82 -6.06 -20.87
CA HIS A 146 25.47 -5.92 -21.44
C HIS A 146 24.42 -5.75 -20.36
N ASP A 147 23.38 -4.98 -20.68
CA ASP A 147 22.20 -4.91 -19.84
C ASP A 147 21.53 -6.28 -19.75
N SER A 148 21.33 -6.73 -18.54
CA SER A 148 20.71 -8.01 -18.25
C SER A 148 19.62 -7.84 -17.20
N VAL A 149 18.56 -8.64 -17.33
CA VAL A 149 17.43 -8.65 -16.39
C VAL A 149 17.36 -10.03 -15.76
N TRP A 150 17.19 -10.07 -14.45
CA TRP A 150 16.91 -11.33 -13.75
C TRP A 150 15.41 -11.66 -13.91
N PRO A 151 15.06 -12.89 -14.32
CA PRO A 151 13.66 -13.24 -14.54
C PRO A 151 12.77 -12.96 -13.34
N GLY A 152 11.68 -12.22 -13.56
CA GLY A 152 10.71 -11.87 -12.52
C GLY A 152 11.08 -10.68 -11.64
N LEU A 153 12.23 -10.03 -11.86
CA LEU A 153 12.66 -8.84 -11.12
C LEU A 153 12.61 -7.58 -11.99
N VAL A 154 12.44 -6.42 -11.33
CA VAL A 154 12.33 -5.11 -11.98
C VAL A 154 13.47 -4.21 -11.51
N ILE A 155 14.25 -3.68 -12.45
CA ILE A 155 15.32 -2.71 -12.18
C ILE A 155 14.78 -1.30 -12.42
N GLY A 156 14.95 -0.42 -11.43
CA GLY A 156 14.54 0.97 -11.50
C GLY A 156 13.02 1.18 -11.58
N LEU A 157 12.63 2.40 -11.85
CA LEU A 157 11.25 2.81 -12.11
C LEU A 157 11.17 3.50 -13.45
N GLU A 158 10.15 3.17 -14.23
CA GLU A 158 9.83 3.97 -15.42
C GLU A 158 9.49 5.40 -14.99
N PRO A 159 9.89 6.43 -15.77
CA PRO A 159 9.61 7.83 -15.45
C PRO A 159 8.12 8.13 -15.23
N THR A 160 7.25 7.42 -15.92
CA THR A 160 5.78 7.52 -15.79
C THR A 160 5.23 7.03 -14.44
N HIS A 161 5.98 6.19 -13.74
CA HIS A 161 5.60 5.64 -12.43
C HIS A 161 6.26 6.37 -11.25
N GLN A 162 7.11 7.36 -11.53
CA GLN A 162 7.72 8.17 -10.48
C GLN A 162 6.70 9.13 -9.86
N VAL A 163 6.72 9.19 -8.54
CA VAL A 163 5.89 10.10 -7.75
C VAL A 163 6.74 11.31 -7.37
N PRO A 164 6.30 12.56 -7.62
CA PRO A 164 7.01 13.74 -7.13
C PRO A 164 7.14 13.70 -5.60
N LEU A 165 8.38 13.79 -5.10
CA LEU A 165 8.67 13.74 -3.67
C LEU A 165 8.78 15.14 -3.08
N PRO A 166 8.31 15.35 -1.82
CA PRO A 166 8.50 16.60 -1.11
C PRO A 166 9.96 16.82 -0.69
N PRO A 167 10.41 18.07 -0.49
CA PRO A 167 11.77 18.37 -0.07
C PRO A 167 12.21 17.67 1.22
N SER A 168 11.29 17.50 2.17
CA SER A 168 11.55 16.75 3.41
C SER A 168 11.96 15.30 3.15
N PHE A 169 11.29 14.61 2.21
CA PHE A 169 11.64 13.23 1.86
C PHE A 169 12.97 13.15 1.12
N LEU A 170 13.27 14.11 0.24
CA LEU A 170 14.58 14.16 -0.45
C LEU A 170 15.73 14.38 0.54
N THR A 171 15.52 15.26 1.52
CA THR A 171 16.50 15.52 2.57
C THR A 171 16.73 14.28 3.44
N GLU A 172 15.65 13.63 3.86
CA GLU A 172 15.75 12.42 4.67
C GLU A 172 16.33 11.24 3.88
N SER A 173 15.97 11.07 2.60
CA SER A 173 16.60 10.08 1.71
C SER A 173 18.11 10.23 1.64
N SER A 174 18.61 11.49 1.59
CA SER A 174 20.05 11.78 1.61
C SER A 174 20.71 11.37 2.92
N ARG A 175 20.05 11.61 4.08
CA ARG A 175 20.54 11.19 5.40
C ARG A 175 20.57 9.67 5.53
N GLN A 176 19.52 9.00 5.10
CA GLN A 176 19.42 7.54 5.15
C GLN A 176 20.46 6.89 4.23
N ALA A 177 20.65 7.42 3.03
CA ALA A 177 21.70 6.95 2.12
C ALA A 177 23.10 7.10 2.73
N ALA A 178 23.40 8.24 3.35
CA ALA A 178 24.69 8.46 4.02
C ALA A 178 24.92 7.46 5.17
N GLY A 179 23.87 7.19 6.00
CA GLY A 179 23.94 6.21 7.08
C GLY A 179 24.16 4.78 6.59
N LEU A 180 23.47 4.38 5.53
CA LEU A 180 23.65 3.08 4.88
C LEU A 180 25.04 2.94 4.24
N GLY A 181 25.53 4.00 3.59
CA GLY A 181 26.87 4.03 2.96
C GLY A 181 28.00 3.96 3.98
N ALA A 182 27.83 4.55 5.17
CA ALA A 182 28.79 4.46 6.26
C ALA A 182 28.82 3.08 6.94
N GLY A 183 27.91 2.17 6.59
CA GLY A 183 27.86 0.81 7.15
C GLY A 183 27.38 0.73 8.60
N ALA A 184 26.87 1.83 9.17
CA ALA A 184 26.33 1.86 10.53
C ALA A 184 25.10 0.95 10.70
N GLN A 185 24.29 0.85 9.64
CA GLN A 185 23.21 -0.11 9.49
C GLN A 185 23.18 -0.66 8.06
N ARG A 186 22.79 -1.91 7.95
CA ARG A 186 22.75 -2.58 6.65
C ARG A 186 21.35 -2.64 6.04
N VAL A 187 20.33 -2.64 6.88
CA VAL A 187 18.93 -2.79 6.46
C VAL A 187 18.12 -1.59 6.89
N LEU A 188 17.40 -0.99 5.95
CA LEU A 188 16.41 0.06 6.20
C LEU A 188 15.03 -0.40 5.74
N VAL A 189 14.04 -0.32 6.62
CA VAL A 189 12.64 -0.61 6.30
C VAL A 189 11.93 0.71 5.99
N LEU A 190 11.45 0.84 4.76
CA LEU A 190 10.59 1.93 4.32
C LEU A 190 9.13 1.51 4.51
N ARG A 191 8.38 2.25 5.29
CA ARG A 191 6.94 2.02 5.51
C ARG A 191 6.13 3.08 4.80
N SER A 192 5.31 2.64 3.84
CA SER A 192 4.45 3.53 3.06
C SER A 192 3.11 2.89 2.77
N ALA A 193 2.04 3.67 2.86
CA ALA A 193 0.71 3.28 2.40
C ALA A 193 0.60 3.30 0.86
N SER A 194 1.53 4.00 0.18
CA SER A 194 1.61 4.07 -1.29
C SER A 194 2.84 3.33 -1.82
N SER A 195 2.60 2.21 -2.52
CA SER A 195 3.69 1.45 -3.16
C SER A 195 4.50 2.32 -4.14
N GLY A 196 3.85 3.20 -4.92
CA GLY A 196 4.53 4.10 -5.87
C GLY A 196 5.44 5.12 -5.17
N GLU A 197 4.97 5.72 -4.08
CA GLU A 197 5.76 6.65 -3.26
C GLU A 197 6.96 5.95 -2.64
N GLY A 198 6.74 4.79 -2.00
CA GLY A 198 7.81 4.02 -1.38
C GLY A 198 8.86 3.55 -2.38
N ARG A 199 8.45 3.12 -3.59
CA ARG A 199 9.38 2.76 -4.67
C ARG A 199 10.18 3.97 -5.16
N THR A 200 9.57 5.15 -5.25
CA THR A 200 10.28 6.37 -5.66
C THR A 200 11.31 6.78 -4.61
N VAL A 201 10.97 6.72 -3.31
CA VAL A 201 11.92 6.97 -2.22
C VAL A 201 13.07 5.96 -2.22
N ALA A 202 12.77 4.67 -2.43
CA ALA A 202 13.80 3.63 -2.52
C ALA A 202 14.74 3.87 -3.71
N SER A 203 14.21 4.30 -4.86
CA SER A 203 15.00 4.66 -6.03
C SER A 203 15.87 5.89 -5.80
N GLU A 204 15.37 6.89 -5.07
CA GLU A 204 16.14 8.08 -4.69
C GLU A 204 17.30 7.71 -3.74
N ILE A 205 17.06 6.86 -2.73
CA ILE A 205 18.12 6.35 -1.85
C ILE A 205 19.16 5.57 -2.65
N ALA A 206 18.73 4.72 -3.58
CA ALA A 206 19.64 3.96 -4.44
C ALA A 206 20.53 4.88 -5.29
N SER A 207 19.91 5.89 -5.91
CA SER A 207 20.63 6.90 -6.71
C SER A 207 21.69 7.65 -5.90
N ARG A 208 21.38 8.00 -4.63
CA ARG A 208 22.35 8.64 -3.71
C ARG A 208 23.51 7.73 -3.31
N LEU A 209 23.33 6.42 -3.42
CA LEU A 209 24.35 5.40 -3.19
C LEU A 209 25.07 5.02 -4.50
N GLU A 210 24.85 5.75 -5.59
CA GLU A 210 25.38 5.45 -6.93
C GLU A 210 25.00 4.05 -7.42
N ARG A 211 23.76 3.60 -7.06
CA ARG A 211 23.20 2.29 -7.40
C ARG A 211 21.84 2.43 -8.06
N GLN A 212 21.40 1.36 -8.71
CA GLN A 212 20.03 1.25 -9.21
C GLN A 212 19.18 0.38 -8.27
N ALA A 213 17.94 0.78 -8.00
CA ALA A 213 17.04 -0.01 -7.17
C ALA A 213 16.58 -1.28 -7.92
N LEU A 214 16.71 -2.44 -7.27
CA LEU A 214 16.20 -3.72 -7.76
C LEU A 214 14.99 -4.12 -6.91
N PHE A 215 13.81 -4.05 -7.49
CA PHE A 215 12.57 -4.41 -6.78
C PHE A 215 12.33 -5.92 -6.83
N ILE A 216 12.26 -6.54 -5.66
CA ILE A 216 12.08 -7.97 -5.44
C ILE A 216 10.75 -8.18 -4.71
N ASP A 217 9.77 -8.75 -5.40
CA ASP A 217 8.52 -9.19 -4.78
C ASP A 217 8.78 -10.48 -3.99
N ALA A 218 8.97 -10.34 -2.69
CA ALA A 218 9.38 -11.44 -1.83
C ALA A 218 8.29 -12.50 -1.65
N ASP A 219 7.02 -12.12 -1.72
CA ASP A 219 5.90 -13.05 -1.61
C ASP A 219 5.78 -13.93 -2.86
N LYS A 220 6.14 -13.43 -4.04
CA LYS A 220 6.22 -14.23 -5.29
C LYS A 220 7.41 -15.18 -5.33
N LEU A 221 8.54 -14.80 -4.71
CA LEU A 221 9.70 -15.70 -4.60
C LEU A 221 9.43 -16.88 -3.65
N ALA A 222 8.51 -16.71 -2.71
CA ALA A 222 8.09 -17.76 -1.76
C ALA A 222 6.93 -18.62 -2.27
N ALA A 223 6.63 -18.62 -3.58
CA ALA A 223 5.52 -19.39 -4.16
C ALA A 223 5.59 -20.89 -3.80
N PRO A 224 4.44 -21.55 -3.57
CA PRO A 224 4.39 -22.95 -3.14
C PRO A 224 5.13 -23.86 -4.15
N GLY A 225 6.15 -24.57 -3.68
CA GLY A 225 6.94 -25.51 -4.48
C GLY A 225 8.35 -25.06 -4.88
N SER A 226 8.68 -23.78 -4.75
CA SER A 226 10.05 -23.27 -4.93
C SER A 226 10.74 -23.12 -3.58
N LYS A 227 11.93 -23.71 -3.43
CA LYS A 227 12.78 -23.39 -2.28
C LYS A 227 13.29 -21.95 -2.47
N PRO A 228 12.99 -20.99 -1.57
CA PRO A 228 13.40 -19.59 -1.73
C PRO A 228 14.91 -19.43 -1.98
N ALA A 229 15.72 -20.35 -1.43
CA ALA A 229 17.16 -20.38 -1.62
C ALA A 229 17.59 -20.64 -3.07
N VAL A 230 16.81 -21.35 -3.87
CA VAL A 230 17.11 -21.65 -5.28
C VAL A 230 16.78 -20.47 -6.17
N ALA A 231 15.67 -19.78 -5.91
CA ALA A 231 15.29 -18.58 -6.67
C ALA A 231 16.26 -17.40 -6.47
N LEU A 232 17.01 -17.38 -5.37
CA LEU A 232 18.00 -16.34 -5.05
C LEU A 232 19.44 -16.75 -5.39
N ALA A 233 19.67 -17.99 -5.85
CA ALA A 233 21.01 -18.45 -6.23
C ALA A 233 21.52 -17.64 -7.44
N GLY A 234 22.74 -17.09 -7.32
CA GLY A 234 23.34 -16.23 -8.33
C GLY A 234 22.90 -14.76 -8.30
N LEU A 235 21.86 -14.43 -7.56
CA LEU A 235 21.36 -13.05 -7.47
C LEU A 235 22.41 -12.12 -6.82
N GLY A 236 23.11 -12.57 -5.77
CA GLY A 236 24.17 -11.81 -5.10
C GLY A 236 25.28 -11.36 -6.07
N PRO A 237 25.96 -12.29 -6.75
CA PRO A 237 26.95 -11.97 -7.78
C PRO A 237 26.44 -11.03 -8.87
N TRP A 238 25.23 -11.27 -9.38
CA TRP A 238 24.63 -10.44 -10.41
C TRP A 238 24.36 -9.00 -9.94
N MET A 239 23.87 -8.83 -8.70
CA MET A 239 23.67 -7.49 -8.11
C MET A 239 24.99 -6.74 -7.92
N LEU A 240 26.06 -7.43 -7.54
CA LEU A 240 27.38 -6.83 -7.40
C LEU A 240 27.91 -6.33 -8.75
N LEU A 241 27.81 -7.14 -9.81
CA LEU A 241 28.21 -6.77 -11.16
C LEU A 241 27.44 -5.61 -11.77
N ARG A 242 26.17 -5.48 -11.37
CA ARG A 242 25.25 -4.47 -11.91
C ARG A 242 25.07 -3.25 -11.00
N GLU A 243 25.83 -3.18 -9.90
CA GLU A 243 25.71 -2.12 -8.88
C GLU A 243 24.28 -1.87 -8.43
N LEU A 244 23.55 -2.97 -8.13
CA LEU A 244 22.14 -2.91 -7.74
C LEU A 244 21.98 -2.84 -6.23
N LEU A 245 20.95 -2.11 -5.80
CA LEU A 245 20.47 -2.06 -4.43
C LEU A 245 19.19 -2.89 -4.32
N PRO A 246 19.19 -4.03 -3.61
CA PRO A 246 17.99 -4.84 -3.45
C PRO A 246 16.95 -4.12 -2.58
N VAL A 247 15.71 -4.11 -3.06
CA VAL A 247 14.51 -3.58 -2.39
C VAL A 247 13.49 -4.70 -2.30
N PHE A 248 13.38 -5.35 -1.15
CA PHE A 248 12.38 -6.39 -0.91
C PHE A 248 11.02 -5.78 -0.64
N CYS A 249 10.04 -6.10 -1.45
CA CYS A 249 8.67 -5.62 -1.32
C CYS A 249 7.82 -6.69 -0.63
N TYR A 250 7.11 -6.30 0.45
CA TYR A 250 6.19 -7.15 1.21
C TYR A 250 4.85 -6.45 1.38
N GLU A 251 3.78 -7.22 1.32
CA GLU A 251 2.45 -6.80 1.77
C GLU A 251 2.21 -7.37 3.17
N LEU A 252 2.32 -6.51 4.20
CA LEU A 252 2.19 -6.91 5.60
C LEU A 252 0.94 -6.32 6.23
N GLY A 253 0.25 -7.16 6.98
CA GLY A 253 -0.82 -6.73 7.89
C GLY A 253 -0.35 -6.65 9.35
N PRO A 254 -1.21 -6.16 10.26
CA PRO A 254 -0.93 -6.18 11.69
C PRO A 254 -0.65 -7.59 12.18
N GLY A 255 0.41 -7.75 12.98
CA GLY A 255 0.84 -9.04 13.52
C GLY A 255 1.61 -9.93 12.55
N ASP A 256 1.66 -9.60 11.27
CA ASP A 256 2.47 -10.35 10.32
C ASP A 256 3.96 -10.16 10.62
N ARG A 257 4.71 -11.25 10.53
CA ARG A 257 6.17 -11.26 10.68
C ARG A 257 6.81 -11.88 9.45
N ARG A 258 7.86 -11.26 8.95
CA ARG A 258 8.68 -11.80 7.86
C ARG A 258 10.15 -11.69 8.23
N VAL A 259 10.88 -12.74 7.88
CA VAL A 259 12.34 -12.76 8.00
C VAL A 259 12.93 -12.41 6.64
N LEU A 260 13.82 -11.43 6.62
CA LEU A 260 14.50 -11.02 5.40
C LEU A 260 15.41 -12.16 4.92
N PRO A 261 15.30 -12.59 3.65
CA PRO A 261 16.18 -13.62 3.10
C PRO A 261 17.65 -13.21 3.16
N SER A 262 18.50 -14.12 3.58
CA SER A 262 19.94 -13.90 3.55
C SER A 262 20.43 -13.90 2.10
N LEU A 263 21.01 -12.78 1.68
CA LEU A 263 21.70 -12.65 0.38
C LEU A 263 23.16 -13.06 0.59
N ARG A 264 23.48 -14.33 0.30
CA ARG A 264 24.85 -14.80 0.37
C ARG A 264 25.74 -13.98 -0.57
N TYR A 265 26.93 -13.64 -0.11
CA TYR A 265 27.93 -12.89 -0.88
C TYR A 265 27.56 -11.46 -1.28
N TYR A 266 26.39 -10.97 -0.86
CA TYR A 266 26.05 -9.56 -1.00
C TYR A 266 26.12 -8.87 0.36
N ASN A 267 27.17 -8.06 0.57
CA ASN A 267 27.42 -7.34 1.83
C ASN A 267 27.00 -5.87 1.81
N GLY A 268 26.38 -5.42 0.72
CA GLY A 268 25.88 -4.06 0.57
C GLY A 268 24.62 -3.77 1.38
N PRO A 269 24.13 -2.52 1.33
CA PRO A 269 22.88 -2.13 1.96
C PRO A 269 21.68 -2.81 1.30
N VAL A 270 20.61 -2.97 2.08
CA VAL A 270 19.36 -3.60 1.66
C VAL A 270 18.19 -2.70 2.08
N LEU A 271 17.27 -2.46 1.18
CA LEU A 271 16.00 -1.81 1.52
C LEU A 271 14.87 -2.84 1.60
N VAL A 272 13.93 -2.57 2.49
CA VAL A 272 12.66 -3.29 2.57
C VAL A 272 11.55 -2.28 2.42
N LEU A 273 10.65 -2.49 1.47
CA LEU A 273 9.44 -1.68 1.30
C LEU A 273 8.25 -2.50 1.77
N CYS A 274 7.52 -1.99 2.75
CA CYS A 274 6.32 -2.64 3.25
C CYS A 274 5.24 -1.63 3.64
N SER A 275 4.04 -2.15 3.91
CA SER A 275 2.93 -1.39 4.49
C SER A 275 3.28 -0.85 5.88
N GLU A 276 2.41 -0.02 6.44
CA GLU A 276 2.66 0.63 7.74
C GLU A 276 2.76 -0.34 8.92
N ASP A 277 2.07 -1.46 8.83
CA ASP A 277 2.01 -2.50 9.88
C ASP A 277 2.97 -3.68 9.60
N GLY A 278 3.03 -4.61 10.54
CA GLY A 278 3.86 -5.82 10.47
C GLY A 278 5.31 -5.62 10.93
N THR A 279 6.03 -6.72 11.07
CA THR A 279 7.40 -6.74 11.57
C THR A 279 8.33 -7.42 10.58
N ILE A 280 9.47 -6.78 10.31
CA ILE A 280 10.57 -7.35 9.54
C ILE A 280 11.72 -7.68 10.49
N GLU A 281 12.25 -8.88 10.39
CA GLU A 281 13.43 -9.33 11.11
C GLU A 281 14.58 -9.56 10.13
N ALA A 282 15.75 -9.05 10.46
CA ALA A 282 16.96 -9.21 9.66
C ALA A 282 18.11 -9.68 10.55
N GLY A 283 18.59 -10.90 10.31
CA GLY A 283 19.70 -11.46 11.09
C GLY A 283 19.41 -11.63 12.59
N GLY A 284 18.12 -11.76 12.97
CA GLY A 284 17.70 -11.87 14.38
C GLY A 284 17.47 -10.53 15.09
N GLU A 285 17.68 -9.41 14.40
CA GLU A 285 17.45 -8.05 14.92
C GLU A 285 16.32 -7.34 14.16
N THR A 286 15.71 -6.35 14.83
CA THR A 286 14.73 -5.47 14.19
C THR A 286 15.47 -4.29 13.54
N PRO A 287 15.42 -4.17 12.20
CA PRO A 287 16.13 -3.11 11.48
C PRO A 287 15.51 -1.73 11.72
N LEU A 288 16.29 -0.67 11.39
CA LEU A 288 15.81 0.70 11.39
C LEU A 288 14.60 0.84 10.44
N SER A 289 13.58 1.56 10.90
CA SER A 289 12.35 1.78 10.13
C SER A 289 12.12 3.27 9.92
N TRP A 290 11.83 3.66 8.68
CA TRP A 290 11.39 5.01 8.32
C TRP A 290 9.96 4.96 7.77
N LYS A 291 9.02 5.60 8.47
CA LYS A 291 7.63 5.74 8.04
C LYS A 291 7.50 7.00 7.17
N LEU A 292 7.02 6.83 5.95
CA LEU A 292 6.67 7.92 5.04
C LEU A 292 5.32 8.49 5.48
N GLY A 293 5.35 9.64 6.13
CA GLY A 293 4.15 10.32 6.63
C GLY A 293 3.53 11.27 5.60
N VAL A 294 2.46 11.95 6.01
CA VAL A 294 1.86 13.01 5.20
C VAL A 294 2.77 14.24 5.22
N PRO A 295 3.15 14.82 4.05
CA PRO A 295 3.99 16.01 3.99
C PRO A 295 3.35 17.22 4.68
N ALA A 296 4.16 18.20 5.06
CA ALA A 296 3.69 19.47 5.60
C ALA A 296 2.76 20.23 4.63
N PRO A 297 1.83 21.07 5.10
CA PRO A 297 0.88 21.77 4.24
C PRO A 297 1.55 22.55 3.10
N GLU A 298 2.69 23.20 3.36
CA GLU A 298 3.48 23.96 2.40
C GLU A 298 4.05 23.06 1.30
N GLU A 299 4.54 21.88 1.67
CA GLU A 299 5.07 20.90 0.72
C GLU A 299 3.94 20.29 -0.11
N ARG A 300 2.78 19.98 0.50
CA ARG A 300 1.59 19.53 -0.23
C ARG A 300 1.13 20.57 -1.25
N GLN A 301 1.15 21.86 -0.87
CA GLN A 301 0.83 22.94 -1.79
C GLN A 301 1.77 22.97 -2.99
N GLN A 302 3.08 22.80 -2.78
CA GLN A 302 4.05 22.74 -3.87
C GLN A 302 3.80 21.55 -4.80
N LEU A 303 3.52 20.37 -4.23
CA LEU A 303 3.20 19.17 -5.00
C LEU A 303 1.94 19.37 -5.87
N TRP A 304 0.86 19.90 -5.29
CA TRP A 304 -0.36 20.22 -6.02
C TRP A 304 -0.13 21.29 -7.10
N GLN A 305 0.63 22.33 -6.78
CA GLN A 305 0.94 23.41 -7.72
C GLN A 305 1.71 22.89 -8.94
N THR A 306 2.71 22.05 -8.71
CA THR A 306 3.50 21.42 -9.79
C THR A 306 2.61 20.54 -10.67
N ALA A 307 1.72 19.75 -10.06
CA ALA A 307 0.87 18.81 -10.77
C ALA A 307 -0.28 19.49 -11.53
N LEU A 308 -0.98 20.45 -10.92
CA LEU A 308 -2.18 21.08 -11.50
C LEU A 308 -1.92 22.44 -12.17
N ARG A 309 -0.73 23.01 -12.01
CA ARG A 309 -0.32 24.34 -12.54
C ARG A 309 -1.27 25.48 -12.14
N SER A 310 -1.88 25.38 -10.95
CA SER A 310 -2.81 26.39 -10.40
C SER A 310 -2.51 26.64 -8.93
N GLN A 311 -1.97 27.81 -8.60
CA GLN A 311 -1.61 28.18 -7.23
C GLN A 311 -2.83 28.25 -6.30
N ALA A 312 -3.93 28.88 -6.76
CA ALA A 312 -5.14 29.04 -5.96
C ALA A 312 -5.79 27.67 -5.63
N LEU A 313 -5.85 26.76 -6.62
CA LEU A 313 -6.38 25.41 -6.42
C LEU A 313 -5.47 24.60 -5.51
N ALA A 314 -4.15 24.67 -5.71
CA ALA A 314 -3.16 24.00 -4.89
C ALA A 314 -3.22 24.41 -3.41
N ALA A 315 -3.30 25.73 -3.14
CA ALA A 315 -3.44 26.24 -1.77
C ALA A 315 -4.74 25.72 -1.11
N LYS A 316 -5.86 25.72 -1.83
CA LYS A 316 -7.14 25.22 -1.33
C LYS A 316 -7.09 23.72 -1.01
N LEU A 317 -6.54 22.91 -1.93
CA LEU A 317 -6.43 21.47 -1.74
C LEU A 317 -5.49 21.11 -0.59
N ALA A 318 -4.32 21.74 -0.51
CA ALA A 318 -3.37 21.50 0.56
C ALA A 318 -3.91 21.88 1.95
N PHE A 319 -4.77 22.89 2.01
CA PHE A 319 -5.44 23.31 3.25
C PHE A 319 -6.55 22.34 3.67
N GLN A 320 -7.34 21.85 2.72
CA GLN A 320 -8.54 21.06 3.01
C GLN A 320 -8.25 19.57 3.16
N HIS A 321 -7.19 19.07 2.51
CA HIS A 321 -6.88 17.63 2.40
C HIS A 321 -5.48 17.29 2.88
N ARG A 322 -5.35 16.14 3.53
CA ARG A 322 -4.09 15.59 4.05
C ARG A 322 -3.53 14.48 3.15
N HIS A 323 -3.45 14.72 1.86
CA HIS A 323 -2.95 13.72 0.93
C HIS A 323 -1.43 13.56 1.01
N GLY A 324 -0.94 12.32 1.03
CA GLY A 324 0.46 11.99 0.77
C GLY A 324 0.87 12.27 -0.68
N SER A 325 2.18 12.30 -0.97
CA SER A 325 2.68 12.63 -2.32
C SER A 325 2.19 11.63 -3.38
N GLY A 326 2.11 10.34 -3.05
CA GLY A 326 1.56 9.31 -3.92
C GLY A 326 0.09 9.56 -4.29
N ARG A 327 -0.74 9.94 -3.31
CA ARG A 327 -2.16 10.23 -3.53
C ARG A 327 -2.33 11.51 -4.35
N ILE A 328 -1.54 12.56 -4.08
CA ILE A 328 -1.54 13.80 -4.87
C ILE A 328 -1.23 13.51 -6.34
N ALA A 329 -0.20 12.73 -6.62
CA ALA A 329 0.17 12.34 -7.98
C ALA A 329 -0.95 11.55 -8.69
N TYR A 330 -1.59 10.61 -7.99
CA TYR A 330 -2.70 9.82 -8.51
C TYR A 330 -3.91 10.69 -8.84
N LEU A 331 -4.39 11.49 -7.87
CA LEU A 331 -5.55 12.36 -8.04
C LEU A 331 -5.33 13.42 -9.12
N SER A 332 -4.12 13.95 -9.22
CA SER A 332 -3.77 14.95 -10.25
C SER A 332 -3.90 14.38 -11.65
N ARG A 333 -3.43 13.14 -11.87
CA ARG A 333 -3.57 12.46 -13.18
C ARG A 333 -5.03 12.22 -13.54
N LEU A 334 -5.84 11.74 -12.60
CA LEU A 334 -7.28 11.53 -12.83
C LEU A 334 -8.01 12.85 -13.06
N ALA A 335 -7.71 13.90 -12.29
CA ALA A 335 -8.32 15.21 -12.48
C ALA A 335 -7.97 15.82 -13.84
N GLN A 336 -6.74 15.64 -14.31
CA GLN A 336 -6.34 16.03 -15.67
C GLN A 336 -7.13 15.26 -16.72
N HIS A 337 -7.32 13.95 -16.55
CA HIS A 337 -8.12 13.13 -17.44
C HIS A 337 -9.59 13.60 -17.49
N HIS A 338 -10.22 13.84 -16.33
CA HIS A 338 -11.58 14.39 -16.26
C HIS A 338 -11.70 15.76 -16.93
N SER A 339 -10.71 16.64 -16.74
CA SER A 339 -10.66 17.95 -17.39
C SER A 339 -10.62 17.82 -18.91
N LEU A 340 -9.78 16.92 -19.45
CA LEU A 340 -9.65 16.69 -20.89
C LEU A 340 -10.93 16.14 -21.51
N ILE A 341 -11.60 15.18 -20.86
CA ILE A 341 -12.90 14.65 -21.30
C ILE A 341 -13.95 15.78 -21.35
N ALA A 342 -13.90 16.70 -20.37
CA ALA A 342 -14.80 17.85 -20.34
C ALA A 342 -14.39 19.00 -21.28
N GLY A 343 -13.40 18.81 -22.14
CA GLY A 343 -12.92 19.79 -23.12
C GLY A 343 -12.17 20.98 -22.50
N ARG A 344 -11.64 20.83 -21.27
CA ARG A 344 -10.92 21.88 -20.55
C ARG A 344 -9.42 21.61 -20.51
N SER A 345 -8.62 22.65 -20.61
CA SER A 345 -7.14 22.55 -20.58
C SER A 345 -6.56 22.47 -19.16
N GLN A 346 -7.33 22.88 -18.15
CA GLN A 346 -6.88 22.85 -16.76
C GLN A 346 -7.94 22.21 -15.85
N PRO A 347 -7.51 21.37 -14.88
CA PRO A 347 -8.40 20.78 -13.90
C PRO A 347 -9.02 21.81 -12.97
N SER A 348 -10.27 21.59 -12.60
CA SER A 348 -11.01 22.34 -11.58
C SER A 348 -11.04 21.59 -10.26
N LEU A 349 -11.53 22.23 -9.20
CA LEU A 349 -11.78 21.57 -7.92
C LEU A 349 -12.76 20.38 -8.08
N GLN A 350 -13.77 20.52 -8.94
CA GLN A 350 -14.75 19.46 -9.19
C GLN A 350 -14.12 18.23 -9.83
N ASP A 351 -13.11 18.40 -10.69
CA ASP A 351 -12.39 17.26 -11.28
C ASP A 351 -11.58 16.50 -10.25
N VAL A 352 -10.96 17.21 -9.29
CA VAL A 352 -10.24 16.56 -8.17
C VAL A 352 -11.20 15.85 -7.24
N ILE A 353 -12.35 16.46 -6.91
CA ILE A 353 -13.40 15.81 -6.11
C ILE A 353 -13.94 14.58 -6.85
N ALA A 354 -14.25 14.70 -8.14
CA ALA A 354 -14.69 13.55 -8.93
C ALA A 354 -13.64 12.44 -8.95
N ALA A 355 -12.36 12.79 -9.11
CA ALA A 355 -11.26 11.84 -9.03
C ALA A 355 -11.16 11.14 -7.65
N SER A 356 -11.42 11.86 -6.55
CA SER A 356 -11.41 11.28 -5.21
C SER A 356 -12.58 10.32 -4.96
N MET A 357 -13.71 10.54 -5.63
CA MET A 357 -14.90 9.70 -5.53
C MET A 357 -14.81 8.43 -6.40
N VAL A 358 -13.93 8.40 -7.40
CA VAL A 358 -13.65 7.18 -8.18
C VAL A 358 -12.85 6.22 -7.31
N SER A 359 -13.55 5.35 -6.64
CA SER A 359 -12.98 4.31 -5.79
C SER A 359 -12.73 3.06 -6.64
N GLU A 360 -11.59 3.00 -7.31
CA GLU A 360 -11.15 1.73 -7.88
C GLU A 360 -10.81 0.78 -6.73
N GLY A 361 -11.56 -0.36 -6.67
CA GLY A 361 -11.20 -1.59 -5.95
C GLY A 361 -10.26 -1.45 -4.74
N THR A 362 -10.61 -0.56 -3.82
CA THR A 362 -9.70 -0.09 -2.76
C THR A 362 -9.28 -1.16 -1.74
N GLY A 363 -9.54 -2.45 -1.99
CA GLY A 363 -9.33 -3.49 -0.98
C GLY A 363 -10.28 -3.36 0.23
N LEU A 364 -11.13 -2.33 0.27
CA LEU A 364 -12.15 -2.13 1.30
C LEU A 364 -13.47 -2.84 0.98
N ALA A 365 -13.65 -3.37 -0.24
CA ALA A 365 -14.91 -3.94 -0.74
C ALA A 365 -15.50 -5.07 0.14
N GLY A 366 -14.66 -5.72 0.95
CA GLY A 366 -15.12 -6.73 1.92
C GLY A 366 -15.39 -6.18 3.32
N LEU A 367 -14.93 -4.97 3.65
CA LEU A 367 -14.98 -4.41 5.01
C LEU A 367 -15.85 -3.16 5.13
N ALA A 368 -16.07 -2.44 4.03
CA ALA A 368 -16.87 -1.23 4.01
C ALA A 368 -17.52 -1.00 2.65
N GLN A 369 -18.74 -0.46 2.67
CA GLN A 369 -19.53 -0.13 1.49
C GLN A 369 -19.40 1.35 1.14
N HIS A 370 -19.02 1.67 -0.08
CA HIS A 370 -19.04 3.05 -0.58
C HIS A 370 -20.48 3.58 -0.69
N LEU A 371 -20.70 4.81 -0.23
CA LEU A 371 -21.93 5.55 -0.39
C LEU A 371 -21.71 6.68 -1.42
N PRO A 372 -21.97 6.43 -2.72
CA PRO A 372 -21.51 7.31 -3.80
C PRO A 372 -22.36 8.56 -4.00
N GLU A 373 -23.57 8.61 -3.42
CA GLU A 373 -24.54 9.66 -3.71
C GLU A 373 -24.18 10.97 -2.99
N PRO A 374 -23.94 12.07 -3.73
CA PRO A 374 -23.76 13.37 -3.11
C PRO A 374 -25.10 13.86 -2.51
N ILE A 375 -25.05 14.33 -1.27
CA ILE A 375 -26.23 14.86 -0.58
C ILE A 375 -26.19 16.40 -0.65
N PRO A 376 -27.09 17.02 -1.44
CA PRO A 376 -27.16 18.48 -1.54
C PRO A 376 -27.80 19.10 -0.28
N ASP A 377 -27.62 20.41 -0.11
CA ASP A 377 -28.14 21.15 1.06
C ASP A 377 -29.66 21.03 1.20
N GLU A 378 -30.38 21.02 0.09
CA GLU A 378 -31.83 20.97 0.03
C GLU A 378 -32.41 19.62 0.48
N ALA A 379 -31.58 18.58 0.42
CA ALA A 379 -32.02 17.23 0.85
C ALA A 379 -32.03 17.08 2.38
N VAL A 380 -31.38 17.96 3.12
CA VAL A 380 -31.24 17.84 4.57
C VAL A 380 -32.06 18.92 5.27
N VAL A 381 -33.21 18.53 5.81
CA VAL A 381 -34.04 19.38 6.68
C VAL A 381 -33.50 19.27 8.11
N MET A 382 -33.12 20.40 8.70
CA MET A 382 -32.54 20.44 10.04
C MET A 382 -32.88 21.73 10.77
N THR A 383 -32.84 21.69 12.10
CA THR A 383 -32.95 22.88 12.95
C THR A 383 -31.75 23.81 12.76
N ALA A 384 -31.91 25.09 13.09
CA ALA A 384 -30.81 26.03 13.11
C ALA A 384 -29.66 25.57 14.02
N THR A 385 -30.00 25.02 15.19
CA THR A 385 -29.03 24.49 16.15
C THR A 385 -28.23 23.32 15.58
N LEU A 386 -28.93 22.34 14.97
CA LEU A 386 -28.28 21.19 14.34
C LEU A 386 -27.38 21.64 13.18
N ARG A 387 -27.85 22.63 12.39
CA ARG A 387 -27.05 23.23 11.32
C ARG A 387 -25.76 23.82 11.84
N GLU A 388 -25.83 24.60 12.91
CA GLU A 388 -24.65 25.20 13.54
C GLU A 388 -23.66 24.16 14.07
N GLU A 389 -24.17 23.09 14.68
CA GLU A 389 -23.33 21.96 15.14
C GLU A 389 -22.63 21.27 13.98
N LEU A 390 -23.33 20.95 12.90
CA LEU A 390 -22.77 20.33 11.70
C LEU A 390 -21.78 21.28 11.00
N ASP A 391 -22.07 22.58 10.92
CA ASP A 391 -21.13 23.58 10.37
C ASP A 391 -19.88 23.72 11.25
N ARG A 392 -19.99 23.57 12.56
CA ARG A 392 -18.85 23.53 13.49
C ARG A 392 -18.00 22.27 13.24
N LEU A 393 -18.64 21.12 13.08
CA LEU A 393 -17.97 19.87 12.73
C LEU A 393 -17.26 20.00 11.36
N LEU A 394 -17.92 20.55 10.35
CA LEU A 394 -17.36 20.80 9.03
C LEU A 394 -16.09 21.67 9.11
N ARG A 395 -16.12 22.76 9.89
CA ARG A 395 -14.94 23.58 10.13
C ARG A 395 -13.84 22.82 10.83
N ARG A 396 -14.17 22.04 11.86
CA ARG A 396 -13.20 21.19 12.58
C ARG A 396 -12.50 20.19 11.65
N CYS A 397 -13.25 19.55 10.73
CA CYS A 397 -12.68 18.65 9.73
C CYS A 397 -11.72 19.36 8.77
N ARG A 398 -12.08 20.55 8.30
CA ARG A 398 -11.25 21.33 7.36
C ARG A 398 -9.97 21.88 7.97
N THR A 399 -10.01 22.27 9.25
CA THR A 399 -8.88 22.93 9.92
C THR A 399 -8.04 21.96 10.77
N ARG A 400 -8.37 20.65 10.77
CA ARG A 400 -7.77 19.64 11.66
C ARG A 400 -6.25 19.63 11.65
N ASP A 401 -5.62 19.91 10.52
CA ASP A 401 -4.16 19.87 10.36
C ASP A 401 -3.44 21.09 10.95
N GLN A 402 -4.16 22.19 11.09
CA GLN A 402 -3.59 23.48 11.52
C GLN A 402 -4.00 23.89 12.93
N LEU A 403 -4.86 23.12 13.59
CA LEU A 403 -5.44 23.49 14.88
C LEU A 403 -4.43 23.74 16.00
N VAL A 404 -3.27 23.11 15.90
CA VAL A 404 -2.21 23.26 16.89
C VAL A 404 -1.23 24.37 16.56
N SER A 405 -1.34 24.99 15.40
CA SER A 405 -0.47 26.10 14.99
C SER A 405 -0.63 27.27 15.96
N GLY A 406 0.47 27.67 16.60
CA GLY A 406 0.47 28.75 17.60
C GLY A 406 -0.01 28.35 18.99
N LEU A 407 -0.37 27.09 19.23
CA LEU A 407 -0.72 26.60 20.56
C LEU A 407 0.50 26.17 21.38
N GLY A 408 0.36 26.12 22.70
CA GLY A 408 1.42 25.71 23.63
C GLY A 408 1.79 24.23 23.49
N ALA A 409 3.01 23.87 23.91
CA ALA A 409 3.58 22.53 23.81
C ALA A 409 2.69 21.43 24.39
N SER A 410 1.96 21.70 25.47
CA SER A 410 1.04 20.73 26.09
C SER A 410 -0.14 20.35 25.20
N ALA A 411 -0.64 21.28 24.38
CA ALA A 411 -1.70 21.04 23.41
C ALA A 411 -1.15 20.28 22.19
N VAL A 412 0.06 20.62 21.76
CA VAL A 412 0.72 20.02 20.59
C VAL A 412 1.15 18.58 20.84
N ALA A 413 1.72 18.27 22.04
CA ALA A 413 2.40 17.01 22.35
C ALA A 413 1.53 15.75 22.19
N ARG A 414 0.21 15.85 22.32
CA ARG A 414 -0.74 14.72 22.19
C ARG A 414 -1.78 14.93 21.10
N TYR A 415 -1.62 15.96 20.31
CA TYR A 415 -2.58 16.25 19.25
C TYR A 415 -2.42 15.24 18.10
N LYS A 416 -3.56 14.71 17.66
CA LYS A 416 -3.69 13.94 16.44
C LYS A 416 -4.74 14.60 15.55
N PRO A 417 -4.49 14.75 14.25
CA PRO A 417 -5.39 15.48 13.36
C PRO A 417 -6.65 14.71 12.96
N GLY A 418 -6.97 13.62 13.64
CA GLY A 418 -8.22 12.90 13.45
C GLY A 418 -9.44 13.66 13.96
N VAL A 419 -10.62 13.35 13.40
CA VAL A 419 -11.92 13.86 13.87
C VAL A 419 -12.86 12.70 14.14
N ARG A 420 -13.34 12.59 15.37
CA ARG A 420 -14.26 11.56 15.83
C ARG A 420 -15.56 12.20 16.29
N ALA A 421 -16.61 11.98 15.50
CA ALA A 421 -17.92 12.52 15.80
C ALA A 421 -18.92 11.39 16.12
N LEU A 422 -19.82 11.64 17.08
CA LEU A 422 -20.93 10.76 17.41
C LEU A 422 -22.25 11.45 17.10
N PHE A 423 -23.07 10.87 16.23
CA PHE A 423 -24.41 11.32 15.91
C PHE A 423 -25.41 10.49 16.71
N VAL A 424 -26.17 11.15 17.58
CA VAL A 424 -27.09 10.49 18.51
C VAL A 424 -28.53 10.93 18.27
N GLY A 425 -29.46 9.99 18.22
CA GLY A 425 -30.89 10.27 18.11
C GLY A 425 -31.67 9.08 17.60
N PRO A 426 -32.99 9.10 17.69
CA PRO A 426 -33.85 8.01 17.25
C PRO A 426 -33.60 7.58 15.80
N SER A 427 -34.02 6.36 15.44
CA SER A 427 -33.97 5.90 14.06
C SER A 427 -34.79 6.83 13.14
N GLY A 428 -34.34 7.04 11.90
CA GLY A 428 -35.03 7.86 10.92
C GLY A 428 -34.89 9.38 11.08
N THR A 429 -34.07 9.87 12.03
CA THR A 429 -33.82 11.33 12.23
C THR A 429 -32.78 11.94 11.27
N GLY A 430 -32.23 11.17 10.34
CA GLY A 430 -31.32 11.68 9.29
C GLY A 430 -29.82 11.63 9.60
N LYS A 431 -29.36 10.86 10.59
CA LYS A 431 -27.95 10.72 10.97
C LYS A 431 -27.04 10.32 9.80
N THR A 432 -27.41 9.25 9.10
CA THR A 432 -26.65 8.75 7.94
C THR A 432 -26.68 9.74 6.76
N LEU A 433 -27.83 10.43 6.58
CA LEU A 433 -27.97 11.48 5.57
C LEU A 433 -27.05 12.68 5.87
N ALA A 434 -26.97 13.10 7.14
CA ALA A 434 -26.09 14.18 7.57
C ALA A 434 -24.60 13.81 7.41
N ALA A 435 -24.23 12.54 7.60
CA ALA A 435 -22.86 12.07 7.30
C ALA A 435 -22.55 12.18 5.80
N GLY A 436 -23.49 11.80 4.93
CA GLY A 436 -23.38 11.99 3.48
C GLY A 436 -23.27 13.47 3.08
N TRP A 437 -24.08 14.34 3.70
CA TRP A 437 -23.98 15.79 3.50
C TRP A 437 -22.61 16.34 3.89
N LEU A 438 -22.07 15.94 5.05
CA LEU A 438 -20.74 16.34 5.50
C LEU A 438 -19.66 15.89 4.51
N ALA A 439 -19.74 14.66 4.02
CA ALA A 439 -18.83 14.10 3.02
C ALA A 439 -18.86 14.89 1.72
N THR A 440 -20.06 15.21 1.23
CA THR A 440 -20.26 16.03 0.04
C THR A 440 -19.62 17.42 0.19
N ARG A 441 -19.80 18.05 1.35
CA ARG A 441 -19.25 19.39 1.65
C ARG A 441 -17.73 19.40 1.84
N LEU A 442 -17.17 18.27 2.27
CA LEU A 442 -15.72 18.07 2.37
C LEU A 442 -15.10 17.65 1.03
N GLY A 443 -15.88 17.14 0.09
CA GLY A 443 -15.38 16.56 -1.16
C GLY A 443 -14.61 15.26 -0.92
N MET A 444 -15.01 14.48 0.08
CA MET A 444 -14.38 13.23 0.49
C MET A 444 -15.35 12.06 0.33
N PRO A 445 -14.88 10.87 -0.10
CA PRO A 445 -15.73 9.69 -0.19
C PRO A 445 -16.18 9.21 1.20
N LEU A 446 -17.43 8.75 1.29
CA LEU A 446 -18.02 8.18 2.50
C LEU A 446 -18.16 6.67 2.38
N TYR A 447 -17.63 5.93 3.34
CA TYR A 447 -17.74 4.49 3.42
C TYR A 447 -18.45 4.06 4.71
N ARG A 448 -19.50 3.27 4.56
CA ARG A 448 -20.19 2.63 5.69
C ARG A 448 -19.47 1.33 6.03
N VAL A 449 -18.93 1.25 7.25
CA VAL A 449 -18.20 0.08 7.74
C VAL A 449 -19.19 -1.06 7.99
N ASP A 450 -18.88 -2.23 7.43
CA ASP A 450 -19.60 -3.46 7.76
C ASP A 450 -19.02 -4.05 9.05
N LEU A 451 -19.70 -3.79 10.16
CA LEU A 451 -19.25 -4.25 11.47
C LEU A 451 -19.21 -5.77 11.59
N ALA A 452 -20.08 -6.47 10.86
CA ALA A 452 -20.12 -7.93 10.86
C ALA A 452 -18.92 -8.51 10.09
N ALA A 453 -18.51 -7.86 8.99
CA ALA A 453 -17.34 -8.26 8.21
C ALA A 453 -16.02 -7.94 8.93
N VAL A 454 -15.98 -6.83 9.68
CA VAL A 454 -14.79 -6.46 10.47
C VAL A 454 -14.60 -7.39 11.66
N THR A 455 -15.69 -7.83 12.34
CA THR A 455 -15.62 -8.72 13.49
C THR A 455 -15.56 -10.18 13.04
N SER A 456 -14.38 -10.78 13.04
CA SER A 456 -14.19 -12.20 12.73
C SER A 456 -14.35 -13.09 13.96
N LYS A 457 -14.74 -14.36 13.74
CA LYS A 457 -14.74 -15.40 14.77
C LYS A 457 -13.31 -15.89 15.15
N TYR A 458 -12.32 -15.55 14.32
CA TYR A 458 -10.94 -15.99 14.53
C TYR A 458 -10.14 -14.92 15.28
N VAL A 459 -9.31 -15.37 16.22
CA VAL A 459 -8.44 -14.51 17.02
C VAL A 459 -7.41 -13.83 16.12
N GLY A 460 -7.31 -12.50 16.22
CA GLY A 460 -6.34 -11.70 15.45
C GLY A 460 -6.84 -11.20 14.08
N GLU A 461 -7.87 -11.80 13.48
CA GLU A 461 -8.39 -11.32 12.19
C GLU A 461 -9.16 -10.00 12.31
N THR A 462 -9.91 -9.81 13.40
CA THR A 462 -10.62 -8.55 13.67
C THR A 462 -9.64 -7.39 13.75
N GLU A 463 -8.54 -7.58 14.47
CA GLU A 463 -7.48 -6.59 14.62
C GLU A 463 -6.83 -6.26 13.28
N LYS A 464 -6.58 -7.26 12.46
CA LYS A 464 -5.99 -7.12 11.12
C LYS A 464 -6.91 -6.37 10.18
N ASN A 465 -8.19 -6.78 10.09
CA ASN A 465 -9.20 -6.16 9.23
C ASN A 465 -9.39 -4.68 9.60
N LEU A 466 -9.51 -4.39 10.90
CA LEU A 466 -9.69 -3.02 11.37
C LEU A 466 -8.47 -2.14 11.08
N ALA A 467 -7.28 -2.64 11.31
CA ALA A 467 -6.07 -1.87 11.05
C ALA A 467 -5.89 -1.59 9.55
N GLN A 468 -6.18 -2.56 8.68
CA GLN A 468 -6.17 -2.35 7.23
C GLN A 468 -7.22 -1.32 6.79
N LEU A 469 -8.44 -1.41 7.34
CA LEU A 469 -9.52 -0.45 7.07
C LEU A 469 -9.09 0.97 7.44
N LEU A 470 -8.57 1.17 8.65
CA LEU A 470 -8.18 2.49 9.15
C LEU A 470 -6.97 3.05 8.40
N ALA A 471 -5.92 2.26 8.19
CA ALA A 471 -4.74 2.69 7.44
C ALA A 471 -5.10 3.10 6.00
N ARG A 472 -5.99 2.33 5.35
CA ARG A 472 -6.45 2.67 4.01
C ARG A 472 -7.31 3.93 3.99
N ALA A 473 -8.18 4.11 4.98
CA ALA A 473 -9.01 5.30 5.10
C ALA A 473 -8.18 6.57 5.37
N GLU A 474 -7.09 6.47 6.13
CA GLU A 474 -6.14 7.56 6.32
C GLU A 474 -5.43 7.93 5.01
N HIS A 475 -4.92 6.91 4.30
CA HIS A 475 -4.20 7.11 3.05
C HIS A 475 -5.05 7.74 1.95
N ASP A 476 -6.27 7.23 1.76
CA ASP A 476 -7.19 7.68 0.70
C ASP A 476 -8.03 8.89 1.12
N GLU A 477 -7.90 9.36 2.36
CA GLU A 477 -8.74 10.42 2.95
C GLU A 477 -10.24 10.13 2.84
N ILE A 478 -10.64 8.96 3.34
CA ILE A 478 -12.01 8.46 3.35
C ILE A 478 -12.66 8.78 4.68
N ILE A 479 -13.92 9.18 4.66
CA ILE A 479 -14.75 9.29 5.85
C ILE A 479 -15.33 7.90 6.16
N LEU A 480 -15.07 7.39 7.37
CA LEU A 480 -15.64 6.14 7.85
C LEU A 480 -16.90 6.39 8.66
N LEU A 481 -17.99 5.75 8.26
CA LEU A 481 -19.27 5.76 8.98
C LEU A 481 -19.48 4.40 9.67
N PHE A 482 -19.43 4.39 10.98
CA PHE A 482 -19.80 3.25 11.82
C PHE A 482 -21.28 3.39 12.18
N ASP A 483 -22.13 2.83 11.34
CA ASP A 483 -23.59 2.94 11.51
C ASP A 483 -24.09 1.93 12.57
N GLU A 484 -25.06 2.34 13.38
CA GLU A 484 -25.59 1.54 14.50
C GLU A 484 -24.50 1.01 15.44
N ALA A 485 -23.54 1.86 15.78
CA ALA A 485 -22.41 1.51 16.62
C ALA A 485 -22.79 1.09 18.06
N ASP A 486 -24.07 1.13 18.40
CA ASP A 486 -24.62 0.67 19.69
C ASP A 486 -24.20 -0.76 20.04
N SER A 487 -24.09 -1.63 19.05
CA SER A 487 -23.70 -3.03 19.21
C SER A 487 -22.25 -3.18 19.65
N LEU A 488 -21.39 -2.26 19.25
CA LEU A 488 -19.96 -2.26 19.58
C LEU A 488 -19.65 -1.65 20.96
N PHE A 489 -20.53 -0.75 21.44
CA PHE A 489 -20.26 0.09 22.61
C PHE A 489 -21.23 -0.14 23.76
N ALA A 490 -22.02 -1.23 23.72
CA ALA A 490 -22.92 -1.60 24.81
C ALA A 490 -22.14 -1.63 26.13
N LYS A 491 -22.76 -1.08 27.20
CA LYS A 491 -22.18 -1.10 28.55
C LYS A 491 -21.66 -2.48 28.86
N ARG A 492 -20.45 -2.53 29.44
CA ARG A 492 -19.79 -3.74 29.91
C ARG A 492 -20.80 -4.59 30.68
N THR A 493 -21.18 -5.72 30.13
CA THR A 493 -21.92 -6.74 30.85
C THR A 493 -20.98 -7.34 31.89
N ASP A 494 -21.51 -7.59 33.10
CA ASP A 494 -20.76 -8.32 34.12
C ASP A 494 -20.28 -9.64 33.52
N VAL A 495 -18.96 -9.84 33.56
CA VAL A 495 -18.28 -10.98 32.93
C VAL A 495 -18.75 -12.25 33.60
N ARG A 496 -19.62 -13.01 32.93
CA ARG A 496 -20.06 -14.34 33.40
C ARG A 496 -19.47 -15.49 32.61
N GLU A 497 -19.03 -15.24 31.36
CA GLU A 497 -18.48 -16.27 30.48
C GLU A 497 -17.20 -15.82 29.77
N ALA A 498 -16.41 -16.78 29.23
CA ALA A 498 -15.18 -16.51 28.48
C ALA A 498 -15.44 -15.68 27.21
N ASN A 499 -16.62 -15.84 26.59
CA ASN A 499 -17.03 -15.08 25.41
C ASN A 499 -17.22 -13.58 25.71
N ASP A 500 -17.68 -13.22 26.92
CA ASP A 500 -17.84 -11.81 27.33
C ASP A 500 -16.48 -11.10 27.46
N ARG A 501 -15.45 -11.82 27.93
CA ARG A 501 -14.09 -11.28 27.99
C ARG A 501 -13.52 -10.99 26.62
N PHE A 502 -13.78 -11.87 25.67
CA PHE A 502 -13.29 -11.74 24.28
C PHE A 502 -13.98 -10.56 23.58
N ALA A 503 -15.30 -10.44 23.66
CA ALA A 503 -16.08 -9.32 23.12
C ALA A 503 -15.64 -7.98 23.72
N ASN A 504 -15.40 -7.91 25.02
CA ASN A 504 -14.90 -6.71 25.68
C ASN A 504 -13.46 -6.34 25.24
N ALA A 505 -12.59 -7.32 24.97
CA ALA A 505 -11.25 -7.07 24.48
C ALA A 505 -11.26 -6.50 23.05
N GLN A 506 -12.09 -7.06 22.15
CA GLN A 506 -12.28 -6.55 20.78
C GLN A 506 -12.83 -5.13 20.76
N THR A 507 -13.82 -4.84 21.60
CA THR A 507 -14.39 -3.49 21.73
C THR A 507 -13.34 -2.50 22.23
N ASN A 508 -12.54 -2.84 23.24
CA ASN A 508 -11.48 -1.97 23.73
C ASN A 508 -10.41 -1.72 22.65
N TYR A 509 -10.05 -2.74 21.86
CA TYR A 509 -9.11 -2.60 20.76
C TYR A 509 -9.64 -1.64 19.69
N LEU A 510 -10.90 -1.83 19.26
CA LEU A 510 -11.57 -0.94 18.31
C LEU A 510 -11.55 0.51 18.78
N LEU A 511 -11.92 0.74 20.06
CA LEU A 511 -11.92 2.07 20.67
C LEU A 511 -10.54 2.70 20.64
N GLN A 512 -9.51 1.96 21.02
CA GLN A 512 -8.13 2.43 21.02
C GLN A 512 -7.64 2.76 19.59
N ARG A 513 -8.03 1.96 18.60
CA ARG A 513 -7.66 2.22 17.19
C ARG A 513 -8.38 3.45 16.64
N ILE A 514 -9.68 3.63 16.92
CA ILE A 514 -10.43 4.84 16.54
C ILE A 514 -9.85 6.09 17.22
N GLU A 515 -9.42 6.01 18.49
CA GLU A 515 -8.75 7.12 19.20
C GLU A 515 -7.46 7.55 18.52
N ASN A 516 -6.72 6.59 17.94
CA ASN A 516 -5.47 6.84 17.26
C ASN A 516 -5.63 7.17 15.76
N PHE A 517 -6.84 7.03 15.22
CA PHE A 517 -7.14 7.27 13.81
C PHE A 517 -7.00 8.74 13.45
N GLU A 518 -6.19 9.04 12.45
CA GLU A 518 -5.91 10.41 11.98
C GLU A 518 -6.86 10.88 10.86
N GLY A 519 -7.79 10.03 10.43
CA GLY A 519 -8.86 10.34 9.49
C GLY A 519 -10.10 10.93 10.16
N ILE A 520 -11.23 10.86 9.46
CA ILE A 520 -12.56 11.28 9.94
C ILE A 520 -13.41 10.04 10.18
N ALA A 521 -13.84 9.82 11.42
CA ALA A 521 -14.74 8.76 11.83
C ALA A 521 -16.05 9.33 12.38
N ILE A 522 -17.16 8.89 11.80
CA ILE A 522 -18.51 9.24 12.26
C ILE A 522 -19.16 7.96 12.80
N LEU A 523 -19.58 8.00 14.03
CA LEU A 523 -20.33 6.92 14.66
C LEU A 523 -21.79 7.35 14.78
N THR A 524 -22.73 6.44 14.53
CA THR A 524 -24.14 6.73 14.80
C THR A 524 -24.69 5.84 15.92
N SER A 525 -25.62 6.38 16.68
CA SER A 525 -26.28 5.66 17.77
C SER A 525 -27.74 6.07 17.88
N ASN A 526 -28.57 5.12 18.25
CA ASN A 526 -29.99 5.37 18.55
C ASN A 526 -30.21 5.78 20.00
N ASN A 527 -29.23 5.58 20.90
CA ASN A 527 -29.38 5.87 22.32
C ASN A 527 -28.06 6.33 22.98
N ARG A 528 -28.07 7.56 23.48
CA ARG A 528 -26.91 8.17 24.19
C ARG A 528 -26.52 7.41 25.46
N SER A 529 -27.46 6.79 26.15
CA SER A 529 -27.21 6.11 27.43
C SER A 529 -26.39 4.82 27.29
N ARG A 530 -26.23 4.31 26.08
CA ARG A 530 -25.44 3.10 25.81
C ARG A 530 -23.93 3.35 25.81
N PHE A 531 -23.50 4.60 25.63
CA PHE A 531 -22.08 4.94 25.64
C PHE A 531 -21.57 5.18 27.07
N ASP A 532 -20.40 4.62 27.36
CA ASP A 532 -19.67 4.91 28.59
C ASP A 532 -19.15 6.36 28.57
N SER A 533 -19.19 7.03 29.71
CA SER A 533 -18.65 8.39 29.89
C SER A 533 -17.15 8.48 29.56
N ALA A 534 -16.41 7.39 29.74
CA ALA A 534 -15.00 7.29 29.36
C ALA A 534 -14.81 7.34 27.82
N PHE A 535 -15.75 6.78 27.06
CA PHE A 535 -15.72 6.89 25.60
C PHE A 535 -16.10 8.29 25.11
N ALA A 536 -17.12 8.91 25.72
CA ALA A 536 -17.54 10.27 25.34
C ALA A 536 -16.39 11.29 25.43
N ARG A 537 -15.45 11.11 26.36
CA ARG A 537 -14.25 11.97 26.51
C ARG A 537 -13.24 11.82 25.37
N ARG A 538 -13.32 10.75 24.59
CA ARG A 538 -12.42 10.45 23.47
C ARG A 538 -12.95 10.95 22.13
N LEU A 539 -14.21 11.43 22.12
CA LEU A 539 -14.85 12.03 20.95
C LEU A 539 -14.53 13.51 20.89
N ASP A 540 -14.33 14.01 19.66
CA ASP A 540 -14.10 15.42 19.41
C ASP A 540 -15.43 16.20 19.43
N MET A 541 -16.56 15.56 19.06
CA MET A 541 -17.86 16.17 18.99
C MET A 541 -19.00 15.15 19.12
N ILE A 542 -20.07 15.54 19.82
CA ILE A 542 -21.34 14.80 19.86
C ILE A 542 -22.39 15.72 19.28
N VAL A 543 -23.16 15.22 18.29
CA VAL A 543 -24.23 15.94 17.60
C VAL A 543 -25.54 15.23 17.89
N ASP A 544 -26.48 15.94 18.48
CA ASP A 544 -27.79 15.39 18.84
C ASP A 544 -28.80 15.61 17.70
N PHE A 545 -29.47 14.51 17.30
CA PHE A 545 -30.53 14.48 16.29
C PHE A 545 -31.87 14.24 16.96
N PRO A 546 -32.56 15.27 17.45
CA PRO A 546 -33.85 15.11 18.10
C PRO A 546 -34.92 14.72 17.08
N PRO A 547 -36.06 14.14 17.53
CA PRO A 547 -37.22 13.98 16.69
C PRO A 547 -37.66 15.32 16.09
N PRO A 548 -38.09 15.36 14.82
CA PRO A 548 -38.44 16.60 14.15
C PRO A 548 -39.70 17.23 14.78
N ARG A 549 -39.66 18.55 14.98
CA ARG A 549 -40.83 19.36 15.45
C ARG A 549 -41.83 19.54 14.30
N PRO A 550 -43.08 20.00 14.58
CA PRO A 550 -44.07 20.18 13.53
C PRO A 550 -43.60 21.03 12.33
N GLU A 551 -42.81 22.07 12.57
CA GLU A 551 -42.26 22.93 11.51
C GLU A 551 -41.25 22.17 10.63
N GLU A 552 -40.41 21.36 11.23
CA GLU A 552 -39.45 20.52 10.52
C GLU A 552 -40.14 19.40 9.77
N ARG A 553 -41.17 18.77 10.37
CA ARG A 553 -42.00 17.77 9.67
C ARG A 553 -42.70 18.38 8.46
N ARG A 554 -43.20 19.62 8.59
CA ARG A 554 -43.77 20.35 7.45
C ARG A 554 -42.73 20.53 6.33
N ALA A 555 -41.51 20.93 6.68
CA ALA A 555 -40.41 21.09 5.70
C ALA A 555 -40.02 19.74 5.08
N LEU A 556 -40.02 18.64 5.87
CA LEU A 556 -39.74 17.29 5.37
C LEU A 556 -40.82 16.82 4.38
N TRP A 557 -42.11 17.06 4.68
CA TRP A 557 -43.21 16.76 3.75
C TRP A 557 -43.01 17.51 2.42
N LEU A 558 -42.76 18.80 2.46
CA LEU A 558 -42.53 19.61 1.26
C LEU A 558 -41.31 19.13 0.47
N SER A 559 -40.20 18.82 1.16
CA SER A 559 -38.99 18.31 0.53
C SER A 559 -39.19 16.98 -0.19
N HIS A 560 -39.93 16.03 0.45
CA HIS A 560 -40.16 14.72 -0.14
C HIS A 560 -41.25 14.71 -1.22
N LEU A 561 -42.29 15.53 -1.10
CA LEU A 561 -43.35 15.67 -2.12
C LEU A 561 -42.83 16.36 -3.40
N GLY A 562 -41.85 17.23 -3.28
CA GLY A 562 -41.22 17.89 -4.43
C GLY A 562 -42.21 18.69 -5.28
N ARG A 563 -42.53 18.22 -6.50
CA ARG A 563 -43.45 18.87 -7.44
C ARG A 563 -44.94 18.54 -7.16
N HIS A 564 -45.22 17.56 -6.30
CA HIS A 564 -46.59 17.18 -5.97
C HIS A 564 -47.14 18.15 -4.94
N ALA A 565 -47.97 19.08 -5.38
CA ALA A 565 -48.52 20.13 -4.53
C ALA A 565 -49.75 19.64 -3.79
N LEU A 566 -49.66 19.56 -2.46
CA LEU A 566 -50.82 19.43 -1.56
C LEU A 566 -51.17 20.81 -1.01
N ALA A 567 -52.42 20.97 -0.54
CA ALA A 567 -52.87 22.22 0.08
C ALA A 567 -52.04 22.50 1.37
N ALA A 568 -51.80 23.75 1.68
CA ALA A 568 -51.05 24.14 2.88
C ALA A 568 -51.71 23.65 4.18
N THR A 569 -53.01 23.57 4.18
CA THR A 569 -53.82 23.01 5.30
C THR A 569 -53.56 21.51 5.47
N GLU A 570 -53.51 20.74 4.37
CA GLU A 570 -53.22 19.31 4.36
C GLU A 570 -51.81 19.01 4.88
N ILE A 571 -50.82 19.76 4.40
CA ILE A 571 -49.45 19.62 4.87
C ILE A 571 -49.32 19.94 6.36
N ASN A 572 -50.02 20.98 6.83
CA ASN A 572 -50.05 21.32 8.25
C ASN A 572 -50.71 20.23 9.10
N GLN A 573 -51.75 19.54 8.59
CA GLN A 573 -52.33 18.38 9.24
C GLN A 573 -51.35 17.21 9.30
N LEU A 574 -50.71 16.87 8.19
CA LEU A 574 -49.68 15.82 8.13
C LEU A 574 -48.53 16.09 9.10
N ALA A 575 -48.13 17.35 9.25
CA ALA A 575 -47.06 17.77 10.13
C ALA A 575 -47.36 17.60 11.64
N ARG A 576 -48.63 17.43 12.03
CA ARG A 576 -49.02 17.14 13.43
C ARG A 576 -48.66 15.71 13.84
N ALA A 577 -48.68 14.77 12.89
CA ALA A 577 -48.34 13.38 13.17
C ALA A 577 -46.87 13.26 13.61
N GLU A 578 -46.62 12.64 14.75
CA GLU A 578 -45.27 12.41 15.28
C GLU A 578 -44.53 11.33 14.50
N LEU A 579 -43.89 11.73 13.40
CA LEU A 579 -43.16 10.89 12.49
C LEU A 579 -41.72 11.39 12.34
N CYS A 580 -40.78 10.47 12.14
CA CYS A 580 -39.43 10.79 11.76
C CYS A 580 -39.29 11.01 10.25
N GLY A 581 -38.18 11.58 9.80
CA GLY A 581 -37.96 11.83 8.38
C GLY A 581 -37.98 10.56 7.51
N GLY A 582 -37.52 9.43 8.05
CA GLY A 582 -37.57 8.13 7.40
C GLY A 582 -39.00 7.64 7.16
N ASP A 583 -39.89 7.84 8.16
CA ASP A 583 -41.30 7.46 8.06
C ASP A 583 -42.04 8.30 7.03
N ILE A 584 -41.78 9.62 7.02
CA ILE A 584 -42.32 10.57 6.03
C ILE A 584 -41.89 10.18 4.62
N ARG A 585 -40.60 9.89 4.42
CA ARG A 585 -40.05 9.42 3.13
C ARG A 585 -40.77 8.16 2.66
N ASN A 586 -40.92 7.17 3.53
CA ASN A 586 -41.57 5.90 3.19
C ASN A 586 -43.05 6.12 2.83
N ALA A 587 -43.75 6.97 3.56
CA ALA A 587 -45.13 7.32 3.26
C ALA A 587 -45.28 8.01 1.89
N VAL A 588 -44.40 8.95 1.55
CA VAL A 588 -44.43 9.62 0.24
C VAL A 588 -44.10 8.63 -0.88
N LEU A 589 -43.11 7.76 -0.71
CA LEU A 589 -42.77 6.72 -1.70
C LEU A 589 -43.97 5.75 -1.89
N ALA A 590 -44.62 5.31 -0.83
CA ALA A 590 -45.80 4.44 -0.92
C ALA A 590 -46.97 5.16 -1.61
N ALA A 591 -47.20 6.44 -1.30
CA ALA A 591 -48.24 7.25 -1.93
C ALA A 591 -47.98 7.53 -3.42
N SER A 592 -46.68 7.53 -3.84
CA SER A 592 -46.33 7.77 -5.25
C SER A 592 -46.70 6.58 -6.15
N VAL A 593 -46.82 5.35 -5.62
CA VAL A 593 -47.09 4.15 -6.43
C VAL A 593 -48.45 4.23 -7.14
N PRO A 594 -49.60 4.40 -6.45
CA PRO A 594 -50.88 4.51 -7.14
C PRO A 594 -51.00 5.76 -8.02
N ALA A 595 -50.39 6.87 -7.58
CA ALA A 595 -50.36 8.10 -8.38
C ALA A 595 -49.63 7.92 -9.71
N HIS A 596 -48.53 7.15 -9.72
CA HIS A 596 -47.76 6.83 -10.90
C HIS A 596 -48.54 5.89 -11.84
N ASP A 597 -49.18 4.85 -11.32
CA ASP A 597 -49.97 3.91 -12.10
C ASP A 597 -51.13 4.63 -12.83
N GLU A 598 -51.77 5.61 -12.16
CA GLU A 598 -52.85 6.39 -12.71
C GLU A 598 -52.40 7.66 -13.44
N GLN A 599 -51.10 7.87 -13.61
CA GLN A 599 -50.48 9.01 -14.30
C GLN A 599 -50.98 10.39 -13.79
N ARG A 600 -51.18 10.51 -12.48
CA ARG A 600 -51.64 11.73 -11.81
C ARG A 600 -50.66 12.19 -10.72
N SER A 601 -50.90 13.38 -10.18
CA SER A 601 -50.19 13.86 -8.99
C SER A 601 -50.64 13.08 -7.74
N ILE A 602 -49.73 12.98 -6.76
CA ILE A 602 -50.05 12.40 -5.45
C ILE A 602 -51.17 13.21 -4.81
N SER A 603 -52.20 12.55 -4.39
CA SER A 603 -53.34 13.17 -3.66
C SER A 603 -53.15 13.05 -2.14
N TYR A 604 -53.90 13.83 -1.39
CA TYR A 604 -53.93 13.72 0.08
C TYR A 604 -54.41 12.35 0.55
N ASP A 605 -55.39 11.76 -0.15
CA ASP A 605 -55.92 10.43 0.17
C ASP A 605 -54.86 9.32 -0.03
N ASP A 606 -53.97 9.43 -1.06
CA ASP A 606 -52.87 8.50 -1.23
C ASP A 606 -51.89 8.57 -0.06
N VAL A 607 -51.59 9.78 0.42
CA VAL A 607 -50.70 9.99 1.56
C VAL A 607 -51.33 9.43 2.84
N LEU A 608 -52.64 9.64 3.04
CA LEU A 608 -53.33 9.09 4.20
C LEU A 608 -53.35 7.55 4.21
N ALA A 609 -53.61 6.94 3.06
CA ALA A 609 -53.55 5.49 2.91
C ALA A 609 -52.14 4.92 3.20
N ALA A 610 -51.13 5.59 2.69
CA ALA A 610 -49.72 5.22 2.95
C ALA A 610 -49.35 5.40 4.44
N LEU A 611 -49.78 6.50 5.06
CA LEU A 611 -49.60 6.74 6.49
C LEU A 611 -50.26 5.67 7.36
N ALA A 612 -51.49 5.28 7.03
CA ALA A 612 -52.20 4.22 7.76
C ALA A 612 -51.41 2.89 7.72
N ALA A 613 -50.73 2.61 6.60
CA ALA A 613 -49.85 1.46 6.47
C ALA A 613 -48.58 1.60 7.32
N GLU A 614 -47.93 2.78 7.32
CA GLU A 614 -46.76 3.05 8.14
C GLU A 614 -47.07 3.00 9.66
N PHE A 615 -48.15 3.58 10.10
CA PHE A 615 -48.56 3.51 11.50
C PHE A 615 -48.82 2.08 11.96
N ARG A 616 -49.47 1.24 11.12
CA ARG A 616 -49.65 -0.20 11.39
C ARG A 616 -48.31 -0.94 11.51
N LYS A 617 -47.38 -0.62 10.63
CA LYS A 617 -46.02 -1.18 10.65
C LYS A 617 -45.24 -0.81 11.92
N LEU A 618 -45.45 0.40 12.44
CA LEU A 618 -44.86 0.89 13.68
C LEU A 618 -45.59 0.37 14.94
N GLY A 619 -46.70 -0.39 14.80
CA GLY A 619 -47.52 -0.84 15.91
C GLY A 619 -48.26 0.30 16.62
N ARG A 620 -48.53 1.42 15.93
CA ARG A 620 -49.18 2.63 16.45
C ARG A 620 -50.53 2.83 15.77
N GLU A 621 -51.46 3.42 16.48
CA GLU A 621 -52.74 3.87 15.91
C GLU A 621 -52.56 5.20 15.19
N MET A 622 -53.23 5.36 14.04
CA MET A 622 -53.21 6.61 13.30
C MET A 622 -53.98 7.69 14.09
N PRO A 623 -53.41 8.91 14.24
CA PRO A 623 -54.11 9.98 14.96
C PRO A 623 -55.48 10.29 14.35
N SER A 624 -56.49 10.42 15.20
CA SER A 624 -57.89 10.66 14.78
C SER A 624 -58.05 11.96 13.99
N ASP A 625 -57.20 12.94 14.24
CA ASP A 625 -57.17 14.25 13.56
C ASP A 625 -56.83 14.15 12.06
N LEU A 626 -56.17 13.07 11.66
CA LEU A 626 -55.84 12.79 10.25
C LEU A 626 -56.94 12.02 9.52
N THR A 627 -57.85 11.34 10.27
CA THR A 627 -58.91 10.49 9.71
C THR A 627 -60.22 11.23 9.47
N ARG A 628 -60.41 12.43 10.05
CA ARG A 628 -61.59 13.23 9.81
C ARG A 628 -61.41 14.15 8.62
N LYS A 629 -62.15 13.91 7.52
CA LYS A 629 -62.42 14.94 6.51
C LYS A 629 -63.16 16.08 7.20
N SER A 630 -62.56 17.26 7.35
CA SER A 630 -63.25 18.49 7.70
C SER A 630 -64.12 18.98 6.55
#